data_f421f153b723e1013f5deb77e9a836a9
#
_entry.id   f421f153b723e1013f5deb77e9a836a9
#
_cell.length_a   1.000
_cell.length_b   1.000
_cell.length_c   1.000
_cell.angle_alpha   90.00
_cell.angle_beta   90.00
_cell.angle_gamma   90.00
#
_symmetry.space_group_name_H-M   'P 1'
#
loop_
_entity.id
_entity.type
_entity.pdbx_description
1 polymer ?
#
loop_
_entity_poly.entity_id
_entity_poly.type
_entity_poly.pdbx_seq_one_letter_code
_entity_poly.pdbx_strand_id
1 'polypeptide(L)'
;MREVKATMSLILMLGLVLLISGFVGCGGVSRVNTGAAVPELDTGLYNDSAYTVGWEKLKTGKPEEAIKKFQESTVADEKLYVGFGYAFLAQNKLGLAKQNFEKALAINPGNWQAHFGLAAMYESVKDMARAFYIYSRLRAKFPENNRVKIKYENIKAAETRRFLEKARQLKLENKTDKYIEALKEAAAYSPEMTDIEIEMADFFYSQGQYDKAALHYENVAEALHELAPKKEILLKLAGVYERNSKYDSAIIVYNNLLELESGNIVFMNKISDLKVKFFEENLPVKFKNIFFKEDVTREDVAALIGYYFDKYLDARPAIIITDIGNSFAKDQIIKICTLGIMKVRPDHSFDRLPVIDRAAFTVIINNLVKYLEEEKGYSVKLAPAEEVGDPADILPMHKDYGIIRFMVNAQLIKLDKENKFNPTLKVTTGEVLATIRKLLNSIEPGEK
;
A
#
# COMPACT_ATOMS: atom_id res chain seq x y z
N MET A 1 11.18 -6.21 -40.11
CA MET A 1 11.30 -5.54 -38.77
C MET A 1 11.50 -4.01 -38.82
N ARG A 2 11.46 -3.36 -39.97
CA ARG A 2 11.51 -1.87 -40.11
C ARG A 2 10.15 -1.23 -40.39
N GLU A 3 9.16 -1.98 -40.86
CA GLU A 3 7.86 -1.42 -41.21
C GLU A 3 6.84 -1.39 -40.07
N VAL A 4 7.01 -2.17 -39.00
CA VAL A 4 6.09 -2.18 -37.83
C VAL A 4 6.34 -1.00 -36.87
N LYS A 5 7.53 -0.39 -36.91
CA LYS A 5 7.84 0.81 -36.12
C LYS A 5 7.31 2.12 -36.70
N ALA A 6 6.98 2.15 -37.98
CA ALA A 6 6.46 3.36 -38.64
C ALA A 6 4.95 3.55 -38.42
N THR A 7 4.19 2.49 -38.25
CA THR A 7 2.73 2.55 -38.08
C THR A 7 2.28 2.91 -36.69
N MET A 8 3.06 2.57 -35.63
CA MET A 8 2.75 2.99 -34.25
C MET A 8 3.07 4.46 -33.96
N SER A 9 4.01 5.07 -34.70
CA SER A 9 4.34 6.50 -34.55
C SER A 9 3.32 7.42 -35.25
N LEU A 10 2.56 6.92 -36.21
CA LEU A 10 1.59 7.74 -37.00
C LEU A 10 0.22 7.82 -36.30
N ILE A 11 -0.15 6.83 -35.51
CA ILE A 11 -1.39 6.82 -34.71
C ILE A 11 -1.34 7.72 -33.50
N LEU A 12 -0.13 7.94 -32.94
CA LEU A 12 0.09 8.86 -31.81
C LEU A 12 0.19 10.34 -32.24
N MET A 13 0.40 10.65 -33.53
CA MET A 13 0.44 12.03 -34.01
C MET A 13 -0.91 12.56 -34.55
N LEU A 14 -1.87 11.70 -34.88
CA LEU A 14 -3.17 12.12 -35.39
C LEU A 14 -4.23 12.41 -34.32
N GLY A 15 -3.95 12.08 -33.07
CA GLY A 15 -4.78 12.43 -31.90
C GLY A 15 -4.54 13.82 -31.30
N LEU A 16 -3.53 14.57 -31.79
CA LEU A 16 -3.06 15.82 -31.14
C LEU A 16 -3.35 17.11 -31.91
N VAL A 17 -4.12 17.09 -33.00
CA VAL A 17 -4.29 18.26 -33.90
C VAL A 17 -5.69 18.87 -33.90
N LEU A 18 -6.61 18.42 -33.06
CA LEU A 18 -7.99 18.97 -33.06
C LEU A 18 -8.45 19.53 -31.71
N LEU A 19 -7.66 20.41 -31.06
CA LEU A 19 -8.17 21.30 -29.97
C LEU A 19 -7.22 22.51 -29.76
N ILE A 20 -6.84 23.23 -30.80
CA ILE A 20 -6.30 24.58 -30.68
C ILE A 20 -7.04 25.49 -31.63
N SER A 21 -8.19 25.98 -31.20
CA SER A 21 -8.74 27.23 -31.75
C SER A 21 -9.63 27.87 -30.69
N GLY A 22 -9.17 29.01 -30.22
CA GLY A 22 -10.00 30.03 -29.59
C GLY A 22 -9.99 30.05 -28.07
N PHE A 23 -9.14 30.93 -27.49
CA PHE A 23 -9.63 31.99 -26.62
C PHE A 23 -8.45 32.92 -26.25
N VAL A 24 -8.22 33.93 -27.08
CA VAL A 24 -7.64 35.18 -26.63
C VAL A 24 -8.82 36.06 -26.19
N GLY A 25 -8.95 36.30 -24.91
CA GLY A 25 -10.00 37.13 -24.33
C GLY A 25 -9.55 37.74 -23.01
N CYS A 26 -9.53 39.02 -22.98
CA CYS A 26 -9.16 39.98 -21.95
C CYS A 26 -9.47 39.59 -20.51
N GLY A 27 -8.62 40.13 -19.60
CA GLY A 27 -8.74 40.07 -18.17
C GLY A 27 -10.12 40.46 -17.61
N GLY A 28 -10.91 39.44 -17.30
CA GLY A 28 -12.07 39.51 -16.45
C GLY A 28 -11.88 38.54 -15.31
N VAL A 29 -12.11 38.98 -14.08
CA VAL A 29 -12.21 38.10 -12.91
C VAL A 29 -13.12 36.95 -13.30
N SER A 30 -12.57 35.75 -13.46
CA SER A 30 -13.34 34.56 -13.81
C SER A 30 -14.33 34.33 -12.65
N ARG A 31 -15.60 34.68 -12.87
CA ARG A 31 -16.68 34.29 -11.97
C ARG A 31 -16.64 32.77 -11.87
N VAL A 32 -16.40 32.28 -10.66
CA VAL A 32 -16.53 30.86 -10.36
C VAL A 32 -17.90 30.43 -10.85
N ASN A 33 -17.97 29.58 -11.85
CA ASN A 33 -19.25 29.08 -12.37
C ASN A 33 -19.89 28.15 -11.32
N THR A 34 -20.60 28.76 -10.36
CA THR A 34 -21.18 28.10 -9.20
C THR A 34 -22.42 27.25 -9.54
N GLY A 35 -22.97 27.39 -10.73
CA GLY A 35 -24.06 26.53 -11.21
C GLY A 35 -23.70 25.05 -11.23
N ALA A 36 -22.42 24.71 -11.48
CA ALA A 36 -21.94 23.33 -11.45
C ALA A 36 -21.55 22.84 -10.05
N ALA A 37 -21.33 23.74 -9.08
CA ALA A 37 -20.86 23.42 -7.71
C ALA A 37 -22.00 23.20 -6.72
N VAL A 38 -23.19 23.76 -6.98
CA VAL A 38 -24.34 23.66 -6.05
C VAL A 38 -24.92 22.26 -6.08
N PRO A 39 -24.93 21.52 -4.95
CA PRO A 39 -25.49 20.17 -4.92
C PRO A 39 -27.00 20.19 -5.16
N GLU A 40 -27.54 19.11 -5.73
CA GLU A 40 -28.99 18.90 -5.71
C GLU A 40 -29.46 18.77 -4.28
N LEU A 41 -30.46 19.56 -3.95
CA LEU A 41 -31.06 19.54 -2.63
C LEU A 41 -32.25 18.61 -2.66
N ASP A 42 -32.39 17.91 -1.56
CA ASP A 42 -33.66 17.35 -1.16
C ASP A 42 -34.55 18.48 -0.65
N THR A 43 -35.15 19.20 -1.62
CA THR A 43 -36.05 20.33 -1.30
C THR A 43 -37.42 19.86 -0.81
N GLY A 44 -37.69 18.54 -0.82
CA GLY A 44 -39.02 17.99 -0.49
C GLY A 44 -39.37 17.99 1.01
N LEU A 45 -38.43 18.33 1.89
CA LEU A 45 -38.63 18.22 3.35
C LEU A 45 -38.93 19.54 4.06
N TYR A 46 -38.90 20.70 3.39
CA TYR A 46 -39.12 21.99 4.05
C TYR A 46 -40.29 22.73 3.45
N ASN A 47 -41.28 23.03 4.32
CA ASN A 47 -42.40 23.92 4.01
C ASN A 47 -42.00 25.41 4.13
N ASP A 48 -40.69 25.73 3.97
CA ASP A 48 -40.17 27.08 4.02
C ASP A 48 -39.88 27.59 2.60
N SER A 49 -40.79 28.50 2.16
CA SER A 49 -40.70 29.09 0.83
C SER A 49 -39.45 29.96 0.66
N ALA A 50 -38.98 30.65 1.70
CA ALA A 50 -37.82 31.51 1.65
C ALA A 50 -36.53 30.68 1.48
N TYR A 51 -36.42 29.55 2.19
CA TYR A 51 -35.30 28.60 2.01
C TYR A 51 -35.22 28.06 0.60
N THR A 52 -36.37 27.57 0.07
CA THR A 52 -36.43 27.02 -1.30
C THR A 52 -36.10 28.07 -2.35
N VAL A 53 -36.70 29.27 -2.23
CA VAL A 53 -36.39 30.38 -3.16
C VAL A 53 -34.93 30.80 -3.06
N GLY A 54 -34.33 30.81 -1.85
CA GLY A 54 -32.90 31.07 -1.68
C GLY A 54 -32.03 30.15 -2.52
N TRP A 55 -32.32 28.87 -2.54
CA TRP A 55 -31.58 27.90 -3.36
C TRP A 55 -31.83 28.07 -4.87
N GLU A 56 -33.06 28.42 -5.29
CA GLU A 56 -33.34 28.74 -6.69
C GLU A 56 -32.54 29.96 -7.17
N LYS A 57 -32.46 31.00 -6.30
CA LYS A 57 -31.65 32.17 -6.58
C LYS A 57 -30.19 31.82 -6.71
N LEU A 58 -29.67 30.93 -5.86
CA LEU A 58 -28.31 30.47 -5.92
C LEU A 58 -28.05 29.68 -7.22
N LYS A 59 -28.95 28.75 -7.60
CA LYS A 59 -28.88 28.00 -8.85
C LYS A 59 -28.88 28.91 -10.10
N THR A 60 -29.63 30.03 -10.02
CA THR A 60 -29.69 31.01 -11.12
C THR A 60 -28.58 32.06 -11.06
N GLY A 61 -27.55 31.87 -10.23
CA GLY A 61 -26.37 32.75 -10.18
C GLY A 61 -26.60 34.10 -9.51
N LYS A 62 -27.56 34.17 -8.59
CA LYS A 62 -27.96 35.39 -7.84
C LYS A 62 -27.64 35.23 -6.35
N PRO A 63 -26.39 35.13 -5.94
CA PRO A 63 -26.00 34.81 -4.56
C PRO A 63 -26.41 35.89 -3.55
N GLU A 64 -26.50 37.17 -3.95
CA GLU A 64 -26.99 38.26 -3.08
C GLU A 64 -28.46 38.10 -2.73
N GLU A 65 -29.30 37.78 -3.73
CA GLU A 65 -30.74 37.52 -3.52
C GLU A 65 -30.91 36.21 -2.71
N ALA A 66 -30.07 35.20 -2.93
CA ALA A 66 -30.09 33.95 -2.16
C ALA A 66 -29.82 34.21 -0.68
N ILE A 67 -28.80 35.02 -0.34
CA ILE A 67 -28.46 35.35 1.04
C ILE A 67 -29.65 36.05 1.73
N LYS A 68 -30.29 37.02 1.06
CA LYS A 68 -31.48 37.71 1.61
C LYS A 68 -32.58 36.70 1.91
N LYS A 69 -32.84 35.77 0.98
CA LYS A 69 -33.88 34.73 1.20
C LYS A 69 -33.52 33.76 2.29
N PHE A 70 -32.28 33.34 2.42
CA PHE A 70 -31.86 32.54 3.56
C PHE A 70 -31.95 33.26 4.90
N GLN A 71 -31.78 34.60 4.92
CA GLN A 71 -32.01 35.39 6.14
C GLN A 71 -33.48 35.51 6.53
N GLU A 72 -34.41 35.44 5.57
CA GLU A 72 -35.85 35.40 5.79
C GLU A 72 -36.37 34.01 6.20
N SER A 73 -35.54 32.96 6.05
CA SER A 73 -35.92 31.58 6.33
C SER A 73 -36.04 31.29 7.81
N THR A 74 -37.03 30.48 8.17
CA THR A 74 -37.24 29.96 9.53
C THR A 74 -36.50 28.67 9.82
N VAL A 75 -35.81 28.11 8.79
CA VAL A 75 -34.94 26.93 8.94
C VAL A 75 -33.76 27.32 9.84
N ALA A 76 -33.53 26.54 10.91
CA ALA A 76 -32.48 26.81 11.89
C ALA A 76 -31.55 25.60 12.10
N ASP A 77 -31.31 24.84 11.04
CA ASP A 77 -30.45 23.65 11.07
C ASP A 77 -29.21 23.81 10.22
N GLU A 78 -28.42 22.73 10.09
CA GLU A 78 -27.19 22.71 9.31
C GLU A 78 -27.39 23.05 7.83
N LYS A 79 -28.57 22.80 7.27
CA LYS A 79 -28.87 23.03 5.85
C LYS A 79 -28.92 24.51 5.51
N LEU A 80 -29.38 25.35 6.42
CA LEU A 80 -29.32 26.80 6.25
C LEU A 80 -27.87 27.29 6.14
N TYR A 81 -27.01 26.82 7.02
CA TYR A 81 -25.58 27.17 6.96
C TYR A 81 -24.92 26.64 5.68
N VAL A 82 -25.31 25.47 5.18
CA VAL A 82 -24.87 24.98 3.86
C VAL A 82 -25.29 25.98 2.77
N GLY A 83 -26.52 26.48 2.77
CA GLY A 83 -27.01 27.49 1.84
C GLY A 83 -26.16 28.76 1.86
N PHE A 84 -25.93 29.33 3.02
CA PHE A 84 -25.05 30.49 3.20
C PHE A 84 -23.63 30.18 2.71
N GLY A 85 -23.08 29.02 3.03
CA GLY A 85 -21.76 28.59 2.60
C GLY A 85 -21.60 28.65 1.07
N TYR A 86 -22.56 28.09 0.34
CA TYR A 86 -22.54 28.13 -1.14
C TYR A 86 -22.79 29.55 -1.68
N ALA A 87 -23.62 30.33 -1.06
CA ALA A 87 -23.88 31.70 -1.48
C ALA A 87 -22.63 32.58 -1.31
N PHE A 88 -21.91 32.46 -0.20
CA PHE A 88 -20.64 33.16 0.01
C PHE A 88 -19.52 32.62 -0.89
N LEU A 89 -19.49 31.33 -1.15
CA LEU A 89 -18.54 30.76 -2.11
C LEU A 89 -18.76 31.34 -3.52
N ALA A 90 -20.03 31.49 -3.92
CA ALA A 90 -20.41 32.11 -5.19
C ALA A 90 -19.94 33.57 -5.31
N GLN A 91 -19.90 34.28 -4.18
CA GLN A 91 -19.38 35.65 -4.11
C GLN A 91 -17.84 35.71 -3.97
N ASN A 92 -17.16 34.58 -3.98
CA ASN A 92 -15.72 34.46 -3.67
C ASN A 92 -15.34 34.96 -2.25
N LYS A 93 -16.30 34.98 -1.31
CA LYS A 93 -16.10 35.34 0.09
C LYS A 93 -15.70 34.10 0.89
N LEU A 94 -14.48 33.60 0.63
CA LEU A 94 -14.04 32.27 1.04
C LEU A 94 -14.02 32.08 2.57
N GLY A 95 -13.66 33.12 3.33
CA GLY A 95 -13.67 33.07 4.80
C GLY A 95 -15.08 32.85 5.37
N LEU A 96 -16.07 33.56 4.83
CA LEU A 96 -17.48 33.40 5.22
C LEU A 96 -18.05 32.06 4.76
N ALA A 97 -17.68 31.63 3.55
CA ALA A 97 -18.07 30.32 3.04
C ALA A 97 -17.59 29.20 3.98
N LYS A 98 -16.27 29.20 4.29
CA LYS A 98 -15.66 28.24 5.23
C LYS A 98 -16.36 28.24 6.57
N GLN A 99 -16.54 29.41 7.20
CA GLN A 99 -17.18 29.53 8.50
C GLN A 99 -18.61 28.92 8.51
N ASN A 100 -19.37 29.14 7.43
CA ASN A 100 -20.73 28.60 7.37
C ASN A 100 -20.73 27.08 7.12
N PHE A 101 -19.85 26.55 6.28
CA PHE A 101 -19.72 25.10 6.14
C PHE A 101 -19.27 24.45 7.46
N GLU A 102 -18.34 25.06 8.20
CA GLU A 102 -17.90 24.57 9.52
C GLU A 102 -19.03 24.61 10.55
N LYS A 103 -19.87 25.66 10.55
CA LYS A 103 -21.07 25.69 11.39
C LYS A 103 -22.04 24.56 11.06
N ALA A 104 -22.27 24.30 9.77
CA ALA A 104 -23.09 23.17 9.34
C ALA A 104 -22.51 21.83 9.85
N LEU A 105 -21.21 21.64 9.77
CA LEU A 105 -20.52 20.42 10.23
C LEU A 105 -20.46 20.31 11.76
N ALA A 106 -20.48 21.42 12.49
CA ALA A 106 -20.58 21.41 13.95
C ALA A 106 -21.97 20.89 14.42
N ILE A 107 -23.03 21.15 13.64
CA ILE A 107 -24.37 20.63 13.90
C ILE A 107 -24.49 19.17 13.42
N ASN A 108 -24.05 18.91 12.19
CA ASN A 108 -24.08 17.58 11.57
C ASN A 108 -22.74 17.24 10.91
N PRO A 109 -21.84 16.56 11.61
CA PRO A 109 -20.53 16.17 11.07
C PRO A 109 -20.60 15.28 9.82
N GLY A 110 -21.74 14.62 9.60
CA GLY A 110 -22.00 13.78 8.43
C GLY A 110 -22.56 14.49 7.21
N ASN A 111 -22.78 15.81 7.27
CA ASN A 111 -23.39 16.57 6.19
C ASN A 111 -22.45 16.60 4.96
N TRP A 112 -22.79 15.79 3.95
CA TRP A 112 -21.95 15.65 2.75
C TRP A 112 -21.92 16.91 1.90
N GLN A 113 -22.99 17.70 1.85
CA GLN A 113 -23.06 18.94 1.09
C GLN A 113 -22.11 20.00 1.66
N ALA A 114 -21.98 20.09 2.98
CA ALA A 114 -21.03 20.97 3.65
C ALA A 114 -19.57 20.55 3.35
N HIS A 115 -19.25 19.26 3.45
CA HIS A 115 -17.94 18.76 3.05
C HIS A 115 -17.65 19.01 1.57
N PHE A 116 -18.64 18.76 0.69
CA PHE A 116 -18.49 19.02 -0.74
C PHE A 116 -18.25 20.52 -1.02
N GLY A 117 -18.94 21.41 -0.29
CA GLY A 117 -18.73 22.85 -0.38
C GLY A 117 -17.34 23.28 0.07
N LEU A 118 -16.82 22.71 1.16
CA LEU A 118 -15.43 22.93 1.60
C LEU A 118 -14.42 22.47 0.54
N ALA A 119 -14.64 21.30 -0.06
CA ALA A 119 -13.78 20.81 -1.12
C ALA A 119 -13.79 21.75 -2.35
N ALA A 120 -14.97 22.20 -2.78
CA ALA A 120 -15.11 23.18 -3.85
C ALA A 120 -14.43 24.53 -3.55
N MET A 121 -14.50 24.96 -2.28
CA MET A 121 -13.75 26.14 -1.83
C MET A 121 -12.24 25.94 -1.94
N TYR A 122 -11.71 24.79 -1.52
CA TYR A 122 -10.28 24.48 -1.68
C TYR A 122 -9.85 24.38 -3.15
N GLU A 123 -10.69 23.84 -4.03
CA GLU A 123 -10.46 23.91 -5.48
C GLU A 123 -10.31 25.34 -5.98
N SER A 124 -11.18 26.27 -5.50
CA SER A 124 -11.18 27.69 -5.96
C SER A 124 -9.88 28.41 -5.62
N VAL A 125 -9.21 28.03 -4.52
CA VAL A 125 -7.90 28.55 -4.12
C VAL A 125 -6.73 27.67 -4.61
N LYS A 126 -6.99 26.69 -5.47
CA LYS A 126 -6.01 25.76 -6.03
C LYS A 126 -5.29 24.91 -4.98
N ASP A 127 -5.90 24.70 -3.82
CA ASP A 127 -5.44 23.76 -2.81
C ASP A 127 -6.03 22.37 -3.14
N MET A 128 -5.47 21.76 -4.19
CA MET A 128 -5.96 20.50 -4.72
C MET A 128 -5.75 19.34 -3.77
N ALA A 129 -4.74 19.40 -2.91
CA ALA A 129 -4.47 18.34 -1.94
C ALA A 129 -5.60 18.25 -0.90
N ARG A 130 -6.03 19.38 -0.30
CA ARG A 130 -7.17 19.39 0.63
C ARG A 130 -8.49 19.07 -0.06
N ALA A 131 -8.70 19.57 -1.27
CA ALA A 131 -9.90 19.25 -2.04
C ALA A 131 -9.98 17.74 -2.32
N PHE A 132 -8.90 17.14 -2.81
CA PHE A 132 -8.78 15.71 -3.08
C PHE A 132 -9.05 14.86 -1.82
N TYR A 133 -8.42 15.20 -0.70
CA TYR A 133 -8.62 14.52 0.57
C TYR A 133 -10.11 14.49 0.99
N ILE A 134 -10.80 15.61 0.86
CA ILE A 134 -12.23 15.67 1.22
C ILE A 134 -13.08 14.86 0.23
N TYR A 135 -12.82 15.00 -1.08
CA TYR A 135 -13.56 14.22 -2.09
C TYR A 135 -13.30 12.73 -1.99
N SER A 136 -12.10 12.30 -1.63
CA SER A 136 -11.79 10.87 -1.43
C SER A 136 -12.62 10.28 -0.28
N ARG A 137 -12.71 10.99 0.85
CA ARG A 137 -13.57 10.58 1.98
C ARG A 137 -15.06 10.58 1.62
N LEU A 138 -15.50 11.58 0.86
CA LEU A 138 -16.88 11.61 0.37
C LEU A 138 -17.15 10.47 -0.60
N ARG A 139 -16.21 10.14 -1.48
CA ARG A 139 -16.31 9.02 -2.44
C ARG A 139 -16.44 7.67 -1.72
N ALA A 140 -15.66 7.46 -0.66
CA ALA A 140 -15.74 6.26 0.16
C ALA A 140 -17.09 6.13 0.89
N LYS A 141 -17.61 7.25 1.44
CA LYS A 141 -18.86 7.24 2.21
C LYS A 141 -20.11 7.26 1.34
N PHE A 142 -20.07 7.88 0.17
CA PHE A 142 -21.19 8.05 -0.76
C PHE A 142 -20.82 7.55 -2.18
N PRO A 143 -20.57 6.25 -2.36
CA PRO A 143 -20.07 5.69 -3.62
C PRO A 143 -20.99 5.92 -4.82
N GLU A 144 -22.31 6.04 -4.59
CA GLU A 144 -23.32 6.26 -5.65
C GLU A 144 -23.51 7.74 -6.00
N ASN A 145 -22.84 8.66 -5.29
CA ASN A 145 -22.98 10.08 -5.59
C ASN A 145 -22.14 10.47 -6.80
N ASN A 146 -22.77 10.57 -7.96
CA ASN A 146 -22.10 10.87 -9.23
C ASN A 146 -21.32 12.20 -9.22
N ARG A 147 -21.79 13.23 -8.48
CA ARG A 147 -21.09 14.52 -8.43
C ARG A 147 -19.77 14.39 -7.66
N VAL A 148 -19.79 13.70 -6.53
CA VAL A 148 -18.57 13.40 -5.75
C VAL A 148 -17.62 12.59 -6.61
N LYS A 149 -18.12 11.54 -7.27
CA LYS A 149 -17.33 10.69 -8.17
C LYS A 149 -16.63 11.51 -9.26
N ILE A 150 -17.39 12.34 -9.99
CA ILE A 150 -16.85 13.17 -11.08
C ILE A 150 -15.77 14.14 -10.55
N LYS A 151 -16.01 14.81 -9.41
CA LYS A 151 -15.05 15.75 -8.83
C LYS A 151 -13.78 15.05 -8.38
N TYR A 152 -13.92 13.92 -7.69
CA TYR A 152 -12.79 13.10 -7.28
C TYR A 152 -11.95 12.68 -8.47
N GLU A 153 -12.55 12.05 -9.50
CA GLU A 153 -11.84 11.57 -10.68
C GLU A 153 -11.19 12.71 -11.50
N ASN A 154 -11.85 13.85 -11.61
CA ASN A 154 -11.29 15.00 -12.31
C ASN A 154 -10.03 15.56 -11.63
N ILE A 155 -10.05 15.74 -10.29
CA ILE A 155 -8.87 16.21 -9.56
C ILE A 155 -7.77 15.17 -9.62
N LYS A 156 -8.10 13.91 -9.37
CA LYS A 156 -7.18 12.78 -9.46
C LYS A 156 -6.44 12.81 -10.80
N ALA A 157 -7.18 12.77 -11.91
CA ALA A 157 -6.58 12.75 -13.24
C ALA A 157 -5.76 14.02 -13.57
N ALA A 158 -6.26 15.19 -13.17
CA ALA A 158 -5.59 16.46 -13.46
C ALA A 158 -4.26 16.59 -12.67
N GLU A 159 -4.28 16.28 -11.37
CA GLU A 159 -3.09 16.40 -10.54
C GLU A 159 -2.05 15.30 -10.85
N THR A 160 -2.48 14.07 -11.08
CA THR A 160 -1.58 13.00 -11.56
C THR A 160 -0.87 13.44 -12.84
N ARG A 161 -1.62 13.92 -13.84
CA ARG A 161 -1.02 14.40 -15.10
C ARG A 161 -0.06 15.55 -14.87
N ARG A 162 -0.43 16.53 -14.03
CA ARG A 162 0.41 17.70 -13.70
C ARG A 162 1.75 17.28 -13.10
N PHE A 163 1.72 16.35 -12.14
CA PHE A 163 2.93 15.87 -11.49
C PHE A 163 3.78 14.98 -12.40
N LEU A 164 3.17 14.16 -13.26
CA LEU A 164 3.91 13.39 -14.27
C LEU A 164 4.60 14.29 -15.28
N GLU A 165 3.94 15.36 -15.74
CA GLU A 165 4.56 16.33 -16.65
C GLU A 165 5.72 17.06 -15.97
N LYS A 166 5.54 17.47 -14.69
CA LYS A 166 6.60 18.04 -13.87
C LYS A 166 7.77 17.06 -13.72
N ALA A 167 7.49 15.78 -13.48
CA ALA A 167 8.51 14.74 -13.40
C ALA A 167 9.31 14.62 -14.69
N ARG A 168 8.66 14.58 -15.85
CA ARG A 168 9.33 14.54 -17.16
C ARG A 168 10.29 15.71 -17.36
N GLN A 169 9.87 16.92 -17.04
CA GLN A 169 10.73 18.11 -17.12
C GLN A 169 11.93 18.01 -16.20
N LEU A 170 11.72 17.61 -14.94
CA LEU A 170 12.78 17.44 -13.96
C LEU A 170 13.79 16.36 -14.33
N LYS A 171 13.32 15.29 -14.99
CA LYS A 171 14.18 14.23 -15.55
C LYS A 171 15.09 14.77 -16.65
N LEU A 172 14.57 15.59 -17.57
CA LEU A 172 15.35 16.25 -18.62
C LEU A 172 16.37 17.24 -18.07
N GLU A 173 16.05 17.90 -16.95
CA GLU A 173 16.95 18.81 -16.25
C GLU A 173 17.96 18.11 -15.34
N ASN A 174 17.97 16.79 -15.27
CA ASN A 174 18.78 15.96 -14.37
C ASN A 174 18.59 16.31 -12.88
N LYS A 175 17.43 16.82 -12.48
CA LYS A 175 17.08 17.15 -11.09
C LYS A 175 16.48 15.94 -10.38
N THR A 176 17.33 14.98 -10.09
CA THR A 176 17.01 13.64 -9.60
C THR A 176 16.04 13.62 -8.41
N ASP A 177 16.37 14.32 -7.32
CA ASP A 177 15.55 14.27 -6.10
C ASP A 177 14.14 14.85 -6.34
N LYS A 178 14.07 15.96 -7.06
CA LYS A 178 12.79 16.59 -7.39
C LYS A 178 11.97 15.78 -8.39
N TYR A 179 12.64 15.03 -9.28
CA TYR A 179 12.00 14.11 -10.18
C TYR A 179 11.27 12.99 -9.42
N ILE A 180 11.96 12.36 -8.46
CA ILE A 180 11.35 11.31 -7.62
C ILE A 180 10.23 11.87 -6.72
N GLU A 181 10.43 13.08 -6.18
CA GLU A 181 9.38 13.76 -5.41
C GLU A 181 8.12 13.99 -6.26
N ALA A 182 8.28 14.43 -7.51
CA ALA A 182 7.15 14.63 -8.42
C ALA A 182 6.44 13.31 -8.78
N LEU A 183 7.16 12.20 -8.93
CA LEU A 183 6.55 10.88 -9.12
C LEU A 183 5.77 10.42 -7.88
N LYS A 184 6.30 10.62 -6.67
CA LYS A 184 5.60 10.32 -5.41
C LYS A 184 4.33 11.14 -5.25
N GLU A 185 4.37 12.41 -5.62
CA GLU A 185 3.18 13.25 -5.61
C GLU A 185 2.13 12.75 -6.63
N ALA A 186 2.55 12.29 -7.81
CA ALA A 186 1.63 11.67 -8.78
C ALA A 186 1.01 10.37 -8.23
N ALA A 187 1.81 9.52 -7.60
CA ALA A 187 1.36 8.27 -6.99
C ALA A 187 0.39 8.51 -5.82
N ALA A 188 0.54 9.60 -5.07
CA ALA A 188 -0.38 9.95 -3.98
C ALA A 188 -1.81 10.25 -4.48
N TYR A 189 -1.96 10.73 -5.72
CA TYR A 189 -3.27 10.92 -6.35
C TYR A 189 -3.80 9.65 -7.02
N SER A 190 -2.93 8.83 -7.57
CA SER A 190 -3.29 7.62 -8.33
C SER A 190 -2.43 6.42 -7.91
N PRO A 191 -2.61 5.90 -6.69
CA PRO A 191 -1.81 4.78 -6.18
C PRO A 191 -2.02 3.48 -6.97
N GLU A 192 -3.12 3.36 -7.71
CA GLU A 192 -3.38 2.22 -8.58
C GLU A 192 -2.60 2.27 -9.91
N MET A 193 -1.95 3.40 -10.24
CA MET A 193 -1.12 3.53 -11.44
C MET A 193 0.26 2.88 -11.22
N THR A 194 0.33 1.59 -11.44
CA THR A 194 1.58 0.81 -11.30
C THR A 194 2.71 1.32 -12.18
N ASP A 195 2.41 1.98 -13.31
CA ASP A 195 3.42 2.57 -14.20
C ASP A 195 4.31 3.61 -13.49
N ILE A 196 3.79 4.35 -12.51
CA ILE A 196 4.56 5.32 -11.73
C ILE A 196 5.56 4.60 -10.84
N GLU A 197 5.12 3.55 -10.16
CA GLU A 197 5.98 2.71 -9.34
C GLU A 197 7.06 2.02 -10.18
N ILE A 198 6.71 1.53 -11.38
CA ILE A 198 7.67 0.96 -12.34
C ILE A 198 8.70 2.01 -12.76
N GLU A 199 8.28 3.24 -13.06
CA GLU A 199 9.19 4.32 -13.46
C GLU A 199 10.15 4.68 -12.31
N MET A 200 9.70 4.70 -11.07
CA MET A 200 10.56 4.88 -9.89
C MET A 200 11.53 3.71 -9.73
N ALA A 201 11.07 2.48 -9.89
CA ALA A 201 11.90 1.29 -9.80
C ALA A 201 12.99 1.27 -10.88
N ASP A 202 12.62 1.50 -12.15
CA ASP A 202 13.55 1.57 -13.29
C ASP A 202 14.60 2.68 -13.08
N PHE A 203 14.18 3.82 -12.53
CA PHE A 203 15.08 4.90 -12.20
C PHE A 203 16.08 4.51 -11.10
N PHE A 204 15.63 4.00 -9.96
CA PHE A 204 16.51 3.56 -8.88
C PHE A 204 17.46 2.45 -9.33
N TYR A 205 16.98 1.53 -10.17
CA TYR A 205 17.82 0.51 -10.78
C TYR A 205 18.95 1.13 -11.60
N SER A 206 18.65 2.13 -12.45
CA SER A 206 19.64 2.83 -13.27
C SER A 206 20.70 3.57 -12.45
N GLN A 207 20.34 4.00 -11.24
CA GLN A 207 21.26 4.65 -10.30
C GLN A 207 22.02 3.67 -9.39
N GLY A 208 21.86 2.36 -9.59
CA GLY A 208 22.48 1.33 -8.74
C GLY A 208 21.90 1.25 -7.33
N GLN A 209 20.76 1.91 -7.07
CA GLN A 209 20.06 1.89 -5.79
C GLN A 209 19.10 0.70 -5.74
N TYR A 210 19.67 -0.51 -5.76
CA TYR A 210 18.92 -1.75 -5.96
C TYR A 210 17.88 -2.04 -4.88
N ASP A 211 18.17 -1.68 -3.62
CA ASP A 211 17.18 -1.88 -2.53
C ASP A 211 15.90 -1.07 -2.74
N LYS A 212 16.03 0.17 -3.21
CA LYS A 212 14.87 1.01 -3.52
C LYS A 212 14.15 0.51 -4.77
N ALA A 213 14.90 0.10 -5.79
CA ALA A 213 14.31 -0.47 -7.00
C ALA A 213 13.50 -1.73 -6.67
N ALA A 214 14.04 -2.61 -5.82
CA ALA A 214 13.35 -3.83 -5.39
C ALA A 214 12.02 -3.51 -4.68
N LEU A 215 12.03 -2.56 -3.74
CA LEU A 215 10.83 -2.15 -3.01
C LEU A 215 9.69 -1.72 -3.95
N HIS A 216 10.00 -0.89 -4.94
CA HIS A 216 9.00 -0.42 -5.90
C HIS A 216 8.50 -1.54 -6.82
N TYR A 217 9.38 -2.45 -7.31
CA TYR A 217 8.93 -3.61 -8.08
C TYR A 217 8.13 -4.61 -7.24
N GLU A 218 8.43 -4.79 -5.94
CA GLU A 218 7.64 -5.61 -5.02
C GLU A 218 6.22 -5.08 -4.90
N ASN A 219 6.06 -3.77 -4.69
CA ASN A 219 4.75 -3.12 -4.63
C ASN A 219 3.94 -3.36 -5.91
N VAL A 220 4.58 -3.22 -7.09
CA VAL A 220 3.93 -3.48 -8.37
C VAL A 220 3.54 -4.95 -8.52
N ALA A 221 4.44 -5.88 -8.16
CA ALA A 221 4.18 -7.31 -8.27
C ALA A 221 3.03 -7.77 -7.36
N GLU A 222 2.85 -7.11 -6.20
CA GLU A 222 1.73 -7.36 -5.29
C GLU A 222 0.41 -6.80 -5.85
N ALA A 223 0.43 -5.63 -6.48
CA ALA A 223 -0.75 -4.98 -7.03
C ALA A 223 -1.27 -5.65 -8.32
N LEU A 224 -0.40 -6.31 -9.08
CA LEU A 224 -0.78 -6.92 -10.35
C LEU A 224 -1.45 -8.29 -10.17
N HIS A 225 -2.65 -8.42 -10.73
CA HIS A 225 -3.41 -9.68 -10.75
C HIS A 225 -3.30 -10.43 -12.08
N GLU A 226 -3.02 -9.73 -13.17
CA GLU A 226 -2.84 -10.33 -14.49
C GLU A 226 -1.49 -11.02 -14.62
N LEU A 227 -1.49 -12.23 -15.18
CA LEU A 227 -0.30 -13.11 -15.23
C LEU A 227 0.85 -12.53 -16.05
N ALA A 228 0.55 -11.98 -17.24
CA ALA A 228 1.59 -11.53 -18.17
C ALA A 228 2.35 -10.29 -17.66
N PRO A 229 1.70 -9.18 -17.25
CA PRO A 229 2.42 -8.05 -16.69
C PRO A 229 3.11 -8.41 -15.36
N LYS A 230 2.50 -9.25 -14.52
CA LYS A 230 3.13 -9.71 -13.28
C LYS A 230 4.43 -10.46 -13.52
N LYS A 231 4.45 -11.35 -14.52
CA LYS A 231 5.67 -12.08 -14.92
C LYS A 231 6.79 -11.13 -15.33
N GLU A 232 6.50 -10.09 -16.13
CA GLU A 232 7.51 -9.12 -16.54
C GLU A 232 8.14 -8.40 -15.34
N ILE A 233 7.31 -7.96 -14.39
CA ILE A 233 7.79 -7.29 -13.18
C ILE A 233 8.60 -8.24 -12.29
N LEU A 234 8.16 -9.48 -12.11
CA LEU A 234 8.94 -10.47 -11.37
C LEU A 234 10.30 -10.74 -12.01
N LEU A 235 10.40 -10.76 -13.34
CA LEU A 235 11.70 -10.89 -14.03
C LEU A 235 12.61 -9.69 -13.77
N LYS A 236 12.07 -8.46 -13.79
CA LYS A 236 12.83 -7.26 -13.42
C LYS A 236 13.29 -7.32 -11.97
N LEU A 237 12.41 -7.70 -11.06
CA LEU A 237 12.71 -7.84 -9.63
C LEU A 237 13.80 -8.88 -9.37
N ALA A 238 13.72 -10.05 -10.01
CA ALA A 238 14.78 -11.06 -9.94
C ALA A 238 16.13 -10.50 -10.39
N GLY A 239 16.15 -9.76 -11.51
CA GLY A 239 17.34 -9.09 -12.01
C GLY A 239 17.92 -8.03 -11.06
N VAL A 240 17.06 -7.30 -10.36
CA VAL A 240 17.48 -6.35 -9.31
C VAL A 240 18.18 -7.09 -8.16
N TYR A 241 17.58 -8.17 -7.67
CA TYR A 241 18.15 -8.95 -6.59
C TYR A 241 19.46 -9.62 -6.98
N GLU A 242 19.57 -10.14 -8.22
CA GLU A 242 20.82 -10.68 -8.74
C GLU A 242 21.95 -9.62 -8.75
N ARG A 243 21.63 -8.40 -9.19
CA ARG A 243 22.60 -7.28 -9.22
C ARG A 243 23.00 -6.82 -7.82
N ASN A 244 22.10 -6.94 -6.85
CA ASN A 244 22.34 -6.58 -5.46
C ASN A 244 22.97 -7.71 -4.64
N SER A 245 23.36 -8.82 -5.28
CA SER A 245 23.87 -10.05 -4.61
C SER A 245 22.91 -10.62 -3.55
N LYS A 246 21.61 -10.29 -3.62
CA LYS A 246 20.57 -10.87 -2.78
C LYS A 246 20.00 -12.14 -3.41
N TYR A 247 20.86 -13.15 -3.47
CA TYR A 247 20.55 -14.37 -4.23
C TYR A 247 19.41 -15.18 -3.66
N ASP A 248 19.23 -15.18 -2.33
CA ASP A 248 18.07 -15.75 -1.65
C ASP A 248 16.76 -15.13 -2.12
N SER A 249 16.73 -13.82 -2.21
CA SER A 249 15.57 -13.07 -2.70
C SER A 249 15.28 -13.34 -4.18
N ALA A 250 16.32 -13.39 -4.99
CA ALA A 250 16.19 -13.75 -6.41
C ALA A 250 15.63 -15.16 -6.58
N ILE A 251 16.10 -16.15 -5.78
CA ILE A 251 15.58 -17.51 -5.79
C ILE A 251 14.08 -17.55 -5.47
N ILE A 252 13.62 -16.79 -4.46
CA ILE A 252 12.19 -16.69 -4.13
C ILE A 252 11.40 -16.16 -5.32
N VAL A 253 11.88 -15.11 -5.98
CA VAL A 253 11.18 -14.53 -7.14
C VAL A 253 11.14 -15.52 -8.31
N TYR A 254 12.21 -16.26 -8.58
CA TYR A 254 12.19 -17.29 -9.61
C TYR A 254 11.30 -18.47 -9.28
N ASN A 255 11.14 -18.84 -8.01
CA ASN A 255 10.13 -19.84 -7.60
C ASN A 255 8.70 -19.32 -7.85
N ASN A 256 8.41 -18.07 -7.55
CA ASN A 256 7.11 -17.47 -7.89
C ASN A 256 6.87 -17.47 -9.41
N LEU A 257 7.93 -17.26 -10.22
CA LEU A 257 7.84 -17.39 -11.68
C LEU A 257 7.58 -18.82 -12.13
N LEU A 258 8.11 -19.83 -11.44
CA LEU A 258 7.80 -21.25 -11.70
C LEU A 258 6.38 -21.62 -11.32
N GLU A 259 5.77 -20.98 -10.32
CA GLU A 259 4.34 -21.16 -10.03
C GLU A 259 3.46 -20.65 -11.19
N LEU A 260 3.90 -19.59 -11.88
CA LEU A 260 3.20 -19.07 -13.05
C LEU A 260 3.47 -19.89 -14.32
N GLU A 261 4.67 -20.45 -14.46
CA GLU A 261 5.10 -21.25 -15.60
C GLU A 261 5.80 -22.53 -15.12
N SER A 262 5.01 -23.50 -14.71
CA SER A 262 5.52 -24.79 -14.24
C SER A 262 6.41 -25.47 -15.27
N GLY A 263 7.57 -25.96 -14.84
CA GLY A 263 8.52 -26.68 -15.73
C GLY A 263 9.38 -25.80 -16.61
N ASN A 264 9.41 -24.47 -16.41
CA ASN A 264 10.30 -23.60 -17.17
C ASN A 264 11.77 -23.85 -16.81
N ILE A 265 12.48 -24.55 -17.72
CA ILE A 265 13.88 -24.97 -17.55
C ILE A 265 14.82 -23.77 -17.30
N VAL A 266 14.54 -22.61 -17.91
CA VAL A 266 15.36 -21.41 -17.73
C VAL A 266 15.32 -20.93 -16.29
N PHE A 267 14.13 -20.91 -15.67
CA PHE A 267 13.98 -20.50 -14.27
C PHE A 267 14.59 -21.54 -13.32
N MET A 268 14.41 -22.83 -13.61
CA MET A 268 15.05 -23.91 -12.83
C MET A 268 16.57 -23.80 -12.83
N ASN A 269 17.18 -23.57 -14.00
CA ASN A 269 18.63 -23.37 -14.11
C ASN A 269 19.09 -22.11 -13.37
N LYS A 270 18.35 -20.99 -13.49
CA LYS A 270 18.65 -19.78 -12.73
C LYS A 270 18.62 -19.99 -11.23
N ILE A 271 17.64 -20.70 -10.72
CA ILE A 271 17.56 -21.07 -9.29
C ILE A 271 18.78 -21.89 -8.88
N SER A 272 19.19 -22.86 -9.70
CA SER A 272 20.38 -23.68 -9.44
C SER A 272 21.66 -22.83 -9.37
N ASP A 273 21.87 -21.96 -10.35
CA ASP A 273 23.04 -21.08 -10.41
C ASP A 273 23.08 -20.09 -9.23
N LEU A 274 21.91 -19.53 -8.87
CA LEU A 274 21.80 -18.60 -7.75
C LEU A 274 22.01 -19.29 -6.40
N LYS A 275 21.53 -20.54 -6.26
CA LYS A 275 21.84 -21.36 -5.08
C LYS A 275 23.34 -21.52 -4.91
N VAL A 276 24.08 -21.81 -5.97
CA VAL A 276 25.54 -21.92 -5.92
C VAL A 276 26.17 -20.60 -5.47
N LYS A 277 25.82 -19.48 -6.09
CA LYS A 277 26.34 -18.15 -5.70
C LYS A 277 26.04 -17.79 -4.26
N PHE A 278 24.81 -18.04 -3.81
CA PHE A 278 24.39 -17.82 -2.43
C PHE A 278 25.23 -18.62 -1.44
N PHE A 279 25.61 -19.87 -1.81
CA PHE A 279 26.47 -20.72 -1.00
C PHE A 279 27.90 -20.21 -0.90
N GLU A 280 28.40 -19.64 -1.96
CA GLU A 280 29.77 -19.15 -1.97
C GLU A 280 29.96 -17.94 -1.06
N GLU A 281 28.96 -17.09 -0.92
CA GLU A 281 29.13 -15.82 -0.24
C GLU A 281 28.77 -15.80 1.26
N ASN A 282 27.76 -16.53 1.75
CA ASN A 282 27.14 -16.08 3.01
C ASN A 282 26.73 -17.08 4.07
N LEU A 283 26.80 -18.39 3.87
CA LEU A 283 26.34 -19.31 4.90
C LEU A 283 27.42 -20.23 5.44
N PRO A 284 27.46 -20.43 6.78
CA PRO A 284 28.23 -21.52 7.33
C PRO A 284 27.86 -22.83 6.62
N VAL A 285 28.87 -23.61 6.25
CA VAL A 285 28.72 -24.87 5.50
C VAL A 285 27.63 -25.77 6.13
N LYS A 286 27.49 -25.74 7.43
CA LYS A 286 26.51 -26.53 8.19
C LYS A 286 25.03 -26.22 7.90
N PHE A 287 24.72 -25.04 7.36
CA PHE A 287 23.33 -24.67 7.01
C PHE A 287 23.01 -24.79 5.52
N LYS A 288 24.00 -25.10 4.70
CA LYS A 288 23.87 -25.17 3.23
C LYS A 288 22.76 -26.09 2.76
N ASN A 289 22.54 -27.20 3.46
CA ASN A 289 21.57 -28.22 3.06
C ASN A 289 20.10 -27.80 3.22
N ILE A 290 19.80 -26.77 4.04
CA ILE A 290 18.40 -26.33 4.29
C ILE A 290 17.76 -25.84 2.98
N PHE A 291 18.52 -25.15 2.14
CA PHE A 291 18.01 -24.55 0.90
C PHE A 291 17.61 -25.57 -0.18
N PHE A 292 18.10 -26.80 -0.06
CA PHE A 292 17.78 -27.88 -0.99
C PHE A 292 16.64 -28.77 -0.54
N LYS A 293 16.09 -28.52 0.65
CA LYS A 293 14.96 -29.29 1.18
C LYS A 293 13.67 -28.73 0.64
N GLU A 294 12.75 -29.62 0.24
CA GLU A 294 11.36 -29.27 -0.02
C GLU A 294 10.62 -29.05 1.31
N ASP A 295 10.84 -29.93 2.25
CA ASP A 295 10.22 -29.95 3.58
C ASP A 295 11.19 -29.34 4.63
N VAL A 296 10.73 -28.36 5.38
CA VAL A 296 11.50 -27.68 6.43
C VAL A 296 11.20 -28.31 7.79
N THR A 297 12.24 -28.73 8.50
CA THR A 297 12.11 -29.30 9.85
C THR A 297 12.18 -28.22 10.95
N ARG A 298 11.80 -28.60 12.16
CA ARG A 298 11.99 -27.73 13.33
C ARG A 298 13.44 -27.28 13.53
N GLU A 299 14.41 -28.18 13.28
CA GLU A 299 15.83 -27.89 13.31
C GLU A 299 16.24 -26.85 12.28
N ASP A 300 15.70 -26.94 11.07
CA ASP A 300 16.01 -26.00 9.98
C ASP A 300 15.48 -24.58 10.30
N VAL A 301 14.26 -24.49 10.83
CA VAL A 301 13.69 -23.20 11.27
C VAL A 301 14.51 -22.58 12.40
N ALA A 302 14.92 -23.41 13.37
CA ALA A 302 15.77 -22.97 14.47
C ALA A 302 17.12 -22.45 13.96
N ALA A 303 17.74 -23.16 13.03
CA ALA A 303 18.99 -22.77 12.42
C ALA A 303 18.88 -21.41 11.72
N LEU A 304 17.84 -21.23 10.90
CA LEU A 304 17.62 -19.98 10.14
C LEU A 304 17.33 -18.79 11.07
N ILE A 305 16.42 -18.94 12.03
CA ILE A 305 16.13 -17.86 12.99
C ILE A 305 17.38 -17.51 13.80
N GLY A 306 18.06 -18.51 14.36
CA GLY A 306 19.26 -18.28 15.16
C GLY A 306 20.41 -17.66 14.38
N TYR A 307 20.49 -17.88 13.08
CA TYR A 307 21.50 -17.27 12.23
C TYR A 307 21.12 -15.83 11.83
N TYR A 308 19.94 -15.63 11.24
CA TYR A 308 19.56 -14.32 10.71
C TYR A 308 19.30 -13.26 11.79
N PHE A 309 18.84 -13.69 12.96
CA PHE A 309 18.55 -12.79 14.08
C PHE A 309 19.64 -12.77 15.14
N ASP A 310 20.80 -13.40 14.92
CA ASP A 310 21.85 -13.54 15.94
C ASP A 310 22.21 -12.24 16.68
N LYS A 311 22.32 -11.13 15.94
CA LYS A 311 22.62 -9.80 16.51
C LYS A 311 21.51 -9.21 17.38
N TYR A 312 20.29 -9.74 17.29
CA TYR A 312 19.14 -9.30 18.08
C TYR A 312 18.86 -10.20 19.29
N LEU A 313 19.48 -11.40 19.33
CA LEU A 313 19.22 -12.42 20.34
C LEU A 313 20.23 -12.33 21.51
N ASP A 314 19.73 -12.24 22.75
CA ASP A 314 20.56 -12.21 23.94
C ASP A 314 21.27 -13.53 24.22
N ALA A 315 22.43 -13.43 24.86
CA ALA A 315 23.05 -14.57 25.53
C ALA A 315 22.42 -14.75 26.91
N ARG A 316 21.81 -15.91 27.16
CA ARG A 316 21.25 -16.29 28.47
C ARG A 316 21.81 -17.66 28.93
N PRO A 317 21.76 -17.98 30.22
CA PRO A 317 22.12 -19.32 30.72
C PRO A 317 21.33 -20.38 29.94
N ALA A 318 22.05 -21.33 29.35
CA ALA A 318 21.46 -22.34 28.47
C ALA A 318 20.55 -23.30 29.25
N ILE A 319 19.39 -23.62 28.68
CA ILE A 319 18.54 -24.71 29.14
C ILE A 319 19.09 -26.06 28.68
N ILE A 320 18.76 -27.12 29.43
CA ILE A 320 19.12 -28.48 29.03
C ILE A 320 18.18 -28.99 27.98
N ILE A 321 18.73 -29.48 26.83
CA ILE A 321 17.98 -30.10 25.78
C ILE A 321 18.63 -31.44 25.44
N THR A 322 17.85 -32.54 25.48
CA THR A 322 18.39 -33.89 25.54
C THR A 322 18.70 -34.50 24.16
N ASP A 323 17.99 -34.10 23.08
CA ASP A 323 18.02 -34.77 21.78
C ASP A 323 18.78 -34.00 20.67
N ILE A 324 19.56 -33.00 21.03
CA ILE A 324 20.27 -32.13 20.05
C ILE A 324 21.78 -32.41 19.95
N GLY A 325 22.27 -33.49 20.56
CA GLY A 325 23.70 -33.80 20.58
C GLY A 325 24.36 -33.84 19.20
N ASN A 326 23.69 -34.39 18.21
CA ASN A 326 24.15 -34.53 16.82
C ASN A 326 23.50 -33.47 15.90
N SER A 327 22.92 -32.40 16.43
CA SER A 327 22.31 -31.35 15.63
C SER A 327 23.36 -30.43 15.02
N PHE A 328 23.23 -30.12 13.72
CA PHE A 328 24.07 -29.12 13.06
C PHE A 328 23.73 -27.70 13.54
N ALA A 329 22.55 -27.50 14.12
CA ALA A 329 22.03 -26.24 14.61
C ALA A 329 21.98 -26.15 16.15
N LYS A 330 22.78 -27.00 16.85
CA LYS A 330 22.74 -27.12 18.32
C LYS A 330 22.74 -25.77 19.04
N ASP A 331 23.68 -24.89 18.70
CA ASP A 331 23.84 -23.60 19.37
C ASP A 331 22.63 -22.68 19.12
N GLN A 332 22.09 -22.68 17.89
CA GLN A 332 20.91 -21.94 17.50
C GLN A 332 19.66 -22.45 18.24
N ILE A 333 19.48 -23.78 18.32
CA ILE A 333 18.37 -24.40 19.07
C ILE A 333 18.43 -23.99 20.53
N ILE A 334 19.60 -24.14 21.19
CA ILE A 334 19.76 -23.74 22.59
C ILE A 334 19.38 -22.29 22.77
N LYS A 335 19.93 -21.40 21.92
CA LYS A 335 19.69 -19.95 22.02
C LYS A 335 18.21 -19.60 21.91
N ILE A 336 17.53 -20.04 20.86
CA ILE A 336 16.13 -19.69 20.61
C ILE A 336 15.15 -20.36 21.59
N CYS A 337 15.47 -21.56 22.09
CA CYS A 337 14.66 -22.22 23.12
C CYS A 337 14.83 -21.55 24.49
N THR A 338 16.05 -21.15 24.83
CA THR A 338 16.34 -20.39 26.07
C THR A 338 15.59 -19.05 26.09
N LEU A 339 15.42 -18.43 24.95
CA LEU A 339 14.67 -17.16 24.79
C LEU A 339 13.14 -17.38 24.65
N GLY A 340 12.66 -18.61 24.71
CA GLY A 340 11.23 -18.91 24.62
C GLY A 340 10.62 -18.78 23.22
N ILE A 341 11.44 -18.51 22.17
CA ILE A 341 10.98 -18.36 20.78
C ILE A 341 10.46 -19.70 20.25
N MET A 342 11.17 -20.80 20.56
CA MET A 342 10.70 -22.17 20.35
C MET A 342 10.65 -22.90 21.67
N LYS A 343 9.64 -23.77 21.83
CA LYS A 343 9.45 -24.52 23.08
C LYS A 343 10.11 -25.89 23.00
N VAL A 344 10.68 -26.35 24.10
CA VAL A 344 11.05 -27.76 24.31
C VAL A 344 9.84 -28.52 24.88
N ARG A 345 9.84 -29.83 24.73
CA ARG A 345 8.83 -30.71 25.32
C ARG A 345 9.04 -30.84 26.85
N PRO A 346 8.06 -31.37 27.60
CA PRO A 346 8.20 -31.60 29.07
C PRO A 346 9.33 -32.53 29.43
N ASP A 347 9.76 -33.44 28.54
CA ASP A 347 10.90 -34.34 28.70
C ASP A 347 12.25 -33.71 28.34
N HIS A 348 12.28 -32.39 28.16
CA HIS A 348 13.42 -31.62 27.69
C HIS A 348 13.93 -31.97 26.29
N SER A 349 13.14 -32.66 25.44
CA SER A 349 13.48 -32.87 24.04
C SER A 349 13.04 -31.68 23.17
N PHE A 350 13.81 -31.41 22.10
CA PHE A 350 13.45 -30.39 21.09
C PHE A 350 12.60 -31.00 19.98
N ASP A 351 12.76 -32.30 19.73
CA ASP A 351 12.12 -33.00 18.61
C ASP A 351 12.45 -32.33 17.25
N ARG A 352 13.70 -32.44 16.87
CA ARG A 352 14.30 -31.65 15.77
C ARG A 352 13.86 -32.05 14.37
N LEU A 353 13.49 -33.31 14.14
CA LEU A 353 13.28 -33.91 12.81
C LEU A 353 11.90 -33.70 12.18
N PRO A 354 10.80 -33.56 12.95
CA PRO A 354 9.48 -33.33 12.32
C PRO A 354 9.48 -32.13 11.39
N VAL A 355 8.84 -32.32 10.26
CA VAL A 355 8.53 -31.25 9.32
C VAL A 355 7.52 -30.32 9.98
N ILE A 356 7.73 -29.02 9.85
CA ILE A 356 6.91 -28.00 10.51
C ILE A 356 5.73 -27.61 9.61
N ASP A 357 4.54 -27.47 10.20
CA ASP A 357 3.37 -26.95 9.52
C ASP A 357 3.26 -25.41 9.65
N ARG A 358 2.37 -24.82 8.85
CA ARG A 358 2.19 -23.37 8.80
C ARG A 358 1.70 -22.79 10.12
N ALA A 359 0.84 -23.50 10.87
CA ALA A 359 0.36 -23.04 12.17
C ALA A 359 1.50 -22.98 13.20
N ALA A 360 2.30 -24.06 13.29
CA ALA A 360 3.45 -24.09 14.19
C ALA A 360 4.51 -23.04 13.82
N PHE A 361 4.81 -22.86 12.54
CA PHE A 361 5.72 -21.82 12.07
C PHE A 361 5.21 -20.42 12.43
N THR A 362 3.92 -20.15 12.21
CA THR A 362 3.31 -18.85 12.55
C THR A 362 3.44 -18.53 14.05
N VAL A 363 3.24 -19.52 14.91
CA VAL A 363 3.45 -19.34 16.37
C VAL A 363 4.90 -19.01 16.71
N ILE A 364 5.86 -19.64 16.04
CA ILE A 364 7.29 -19.35 16.26
C ILE A 364 7.63 -17.91 15.85
N ILE A 365 7.15 -17.47 14.71
CA ILE A 365 7.37 -16.09 14.25
C ILE A 365 6.71 -15.08 15.21
N ASN A 366 5.51 -15.36 15.71
CA ASN A 366 4.86 -14.52 16.71
C ASN A 366 5.68 -14.41 18.01
N ASN A 367 6.24 -15.53 18.47
CA ASN A 367 7.09 -15.51 19.66
C ASN A 367 8.37 -14.69 19.43
N LEU A 368 8.94 -14.77 18.23
CA LEU A 368 10.11 -13.96 17.85
C LEU A 368 9.75 -12.46 17.82
N VAL A 369 8.62 -12.08 17.24
CA VAL A 369 8.14 -10.69 17.23
C VAL A 369 7.96 -10.18 18.66
N LYS A 370 7.27 -10.93 19.51
CA LYS A 370 7.10 -10.59 20.93
C LYS A 370 8.43 -10.42 21.67
N TYR A 371 9.37 -11.33 21.46
CA TYR A 371 10.70 -11.21 22.05
C TYR A 371 11.39 -9.91 21.62
N LEU A 372 11.33 -9.58 20.32
CA LEU A 372 11.94 -8.35 19.79
C LEU A 372 11.29 -7.08 20.36
N GLU A 373 9.98 -7.06 20.53
CA GLU A 373 9.25 -5.91 21.03
C GLU A 373 9.29 -5.79 22.55
N GLU A 374 8.87 -6.84 23.24
CA GLU A 374 8.65 -6.80 24.69
C GLU A 374 9.95 -6.91 25.49
N GLU A 375 10.92 -7.71 25.04
CA GLU A 375 12.16 -7.95 25.79
C GLU A 375 13.34 -7.13 25.27
N LYS A 376 13.37 -6.84 23.97
CA LYS A 376 14.48 -6.07 23.36
C LYS A 376 14.14 -4.61 23.09
N GLY A 377 12.86 -4.22 23.17
CA GLY A 377 12.42 -2.85 22.95
C GLY A 377 12.60 -2.36 21.52
N TYR A 378 12.67 -3.26 20.53
CA TYR A 378 12.62 -2.88 19.13
C TYR A 378 11.17 -2.58 18.74
N SER A 379 10.97 -1.69 17.77
CA SER A 379 9.69 -1.51 17.09
C SER A 379 9.68 -2.38 15.84
N VAL A 380 8.70 -3.30 15.72
CA VAL A 380 8.50 -4.09 14.53
C VAL A 380 7.42 -3.41 13.69
N LYS A 381 7.82 -2.54 12.77
CA LYS A 381 6.89 -1.85 11.86
C LYS A 381 6.40 -2.80 10.78
N LEU A 382 5.35 -3.52 11.12
CA LEU A 382 4.60 -4.31 10.16
C LEU A 382 3.71 -3.38 9.33
N ALA A 383 3.49 -3.71 8.05
CA ALA A 383 2.63 -2.92 7.19
C ALA A 383 1.27 -2.65 7.89
N PRO A 384 0.70 -1.42 7.76
CA PRO A 384 -0.61 -1.15 8.32
C PRO A 384 -1.58 -2.20 7.80
N ALA A 385 -2.31 -2.83 8.72
CA ALA A 385 -3.30 -3.85 8.42
C ALA A 385 -4.34 -3.25 7.44
N GLU A 386 -4.18 -3.50 6.16
CA GLU A 386 -5.37 -3.64 5.34
C GLU A 386 -6.12 -4.80 5.97
N GLU A 387 -7.40 -4.61 6.29
CA GLU A 387 -8.21 -5.71 6.81
C GLU A 387 -8.29 -6.79 5.73
N VAL A 388 -7.26 -7.62 5.68
CA VAL A 388 -7.33 -8.91 5.03
C VAL A 388 -8.33 -9.69 5.88
N GLY A 389 -9.49 -9.99 5.33
CA GLY A 389 -10.55 -10.67 6.06
C GLY A 389 -10.06 -11.93 6.78
N ASP A 390 -10.86 -12.44 7.70
CA ASP A 390 -10.50 -13.66 8.43
C ASP A 390 -10.23 -14.83 7.46
N PRO A 391 -9.21 -15.68 7.73
CA PRO A 391 -8.95 -16.87 6.92
C PRO A 391 -10.19 -17.78 6.85
N ALA A 392 -10.56 -18.18 5.65
CA ALA A 392 -11.80 -18.92 5.42
C ALA A 392 -11.84 -20.32 6.10
N ASP A 393 -10.67 -20.87 6.40
CA ASP A 393 -10.49 -22.22 6.96
C ASP A 393 -10.12 -22.26 8.44
N ILE A 394 -10.07 -21.11 9.13
CA ILE A 394 -9.72 -21.02 10.55
C ILE A 394 -10.90 -20.43 11.33
N LEU A 395 -11.50 -21.28 12.16
CA LEU A 395 -12.60 -20.84 13.04
C LEU A 395 -12.08 -20.00 14.24
N PRO A 396 -12.86 -19.03 14.75
CA PRO A 396 -12.47 -18.23 15.92
C PRO A 396 -12.13 -19.02 17.18
N MET A 397 -12.64 -20.26 17.30
CA MET A 397 -12.33 -21.17 18.41
C MET A 397 -10.98 -21.90 18.25
N HIS A 398 -10.29 -21.76 17.13
CA HIS A 398 -8.97 -22.37 16.94
C HIS A 398 -7.99 -21.75 17.93
N LYS A 399 -7.21 -22.60 18.63
CA LYS A 399 -6.27 -22.14 19.69
C LYS A 399 -5.31 -21.03 19.26
N ASP A 400 -4.91 -21.02 18.01
CA ASP A 400 -3.95 -20.06 17.45
C ASP A 400 -4.64 -18.99 16.54
N TYR A 401 -5.99 -18.89 16.55
CA TYR A 401 -6.74 -17.97 15.68
C TYR A 401 -6.24 -16.51 15.76
N GLY A 402 -6.10 -15.98 16.98
CA GLY A 402 -5.64 -14.59 17.18
C GLY A 402 -4.24 -14.34 16.63
N ILE A 403 -3.33 -15.33 16.80
CA ILE A 403 -1.96 -15.25 16.28
C ILE A 403 -1.97 -15.30 14.74
N ILE A 404 -2.70 -16.25 14.18
CA ILE A 404 -2.79 -16.41 12.72
C ILE A 404 -3.38 -15.15 12.09
N ARG A 405 -4.51 -14.65 12.62
CA ARG A 405 -5.14 -13.42 12.15
C ARG A 405 -4.18 -12.22 12.22
N PHE A 406 -3.46 -12.06 13.34
CA PHE A 406 -2.47 -11.01 13.48
C PHE A 406 -1.36 -11.12 12.43
N MET A 407 -0.78 -12.30 12.22
CA MET A 407 0.30 -12.52 11.26
C MET A 407 -0.14 -12.36 9.80
N VAL A 408 -1.39 -12.72 9.49
CA VAL A 408 -1.99 -12.50 8.17
C VAL A 408 -2.24 -11.01 7.93
N ASN A 409 -2.84 -10.31 8.89
CA ASN A 409 -3.08 -8.86 8.79
C ASN A 409 -1.77 -8.05 8.74
N ALA A 410 -0.74 -8.50 9.45
CA ALA A 410 0.62 -7.97 9.36
C ALA A 410 1.32 -8.34 8.04
N GLN A 411 0.63 -9.09 7.17
CA GLN A 411 1.14 -9.61 5.91
C GLN A 411 2.46 -10.42 6.05
N LEU A 412 2.81 -10.87 7.24
CA LEU A 412 3.97 -11.76 7.45
C LEU A 412 3.72 -13.16 6.89
N ILE A 413 2.49 -13.64 6.96
CA ILE A 413 2.05 -14.91 6.40
C ILE A 413 0.93 -14.63 5.38
N LYS A 414 1.03 -15.19 4.19
CA LYS A 414 0.04 -14.99 3.11
C LYS A 414 -1.04 -16.08 3.16
N LEU A 415 -2.27 -15.71 2.81
CA LEU A 415 -3.35 -16.66 2.49
C LEU A 415 -3.18 -17.16 1.06
N ASP A 416 -3.80 -18.29 0.74
CA ASP A 416 -3.86 -18.78 -0.63
C ASP A 416 -4.91 -18.02 -1.47
N LYS A 417 -5.06 -18.43 -2.74
CA LYS A 417 -6.01 -17.79 -3.68
C LYS A 417 -7.49 -17.96 -3.27
N GLU A 418 -7.78 -18.91 -2.37
CA GLU A 418 -9.11 -19.17 -1.84
C GLU A 418 -9.31 -18.51 -0.46
N ASN A 419 -8.44 -17.60 -0.07
CA ASN A 419 -8.43 -16.94 1.23
C ASN A 419 -8.30 -17.93 2.41
N LYS A 420 -7.57 -19.04 2.21
CA LYS A 420 -7.30 -20.06 3.23
C LYS A 420 -5.88 -19.93 3.78
N PHE A 421 -5.75 -20.19 5.07
CA PHE A 421 -4.46 -20.24 5.75
C PHE A 421 -3.79 -21.60 5.63
N ASN A 422 -4.57 -22.69 5.55
CA ASN A 422 -4.08 -24.07 5.48
C ASN A 422 -3.15 -24.46 6.65
N PRO A 423 -3.63 -24.52 7.90
CA PRO A 423 -2.81 -24.61 9.12
C PRO A 423 -1.91 -25.85 9.17
N THR A 424 -2.35 -26.97 8.62
CA THR A 424 -1.63 -28.24 8.60
C THR A 424 -0.74 -28.45 7.37
N LEU A 425 -0.77 -27.52 6.42
CA LEU A 425 0.12 -27.57 5.27
C LEU A 425 1.57 -27.41 5.74
N LYS A 426 2.48 -28.17 5.19
CA LYS A 426 3.91 -28.04 5.46
C LYS A 426 4.43 -26.67 4.99
N VAL A 427 5.25 -26.01 5.80
CA VAL A 427 5.88 -24.76 5.39
C VAL A 427 7.06 -25.05 4.47
N THR A 428 7.19 -24.29 3.40
CA THR A 428 8.31 -24.41 2.46
C THR A 428 9.51 -23.57 2.89
N THR A 429 10.70 -23.93 2.43
CA THR A 429 11.92 -23.12 2.64
C THR A 429 11.71 -21.68 2.13
N GLY A 430 11.03 -21.52 0.99
CA GLY A 430 10.72 -20.22 0.42
C GLY A 430 9.85 -19.35 1.35
N GLU A 431 8.79 -19.93 1.94
CA GLU A 431 7.93 -19.22 2.90
C GLU A 431 8.70 -18.81 4.16
N VAL A 432 9.53 -19.70 4.71
CA VAL A 432 10.36 -19.39 5.91
C VAL A 432 11.29 -18.22 5.64
N LEU A 433 12.03 -18.26 4.52
CA LEU A 433 12.98 -17.21 4.17
C LEU A 433 12.28 -15.88 3.84
N ALA A 434 11.14 -15.91 3.14
CA ALA A 434 10.37 -14.71 2.83
C ALA A 434 9.86 -14.03 4.12
N THR A 435 9.34 -14.81 5.07
CA THR A 435 8.87 -14.31 6.37
C THR A 435 10.01 -13.73 7.21
N ILE A 436 11.15 -14.46 7.32
CA ILE A 436 12.35 -14.01 8.05
C ILE A 436 12.85 -12.68 7.46
N ARG A 437 12.96 -12.57 6.15
CA ARG A 437 13.42 -11.35 5.47
C ARG A 437 12.48 -10.17 5.74
N LYS A 438 11.17 -10.39 5.60
CA LYS A 438 10.17 -9.34 5.84
C LYS A 438 10.27 -8.83 7.27
N LEU A 439 10.39 -9.74 8.23
CA LEU A 439 10.56 -9.38 9.63
C LEU A 439 11.87 -8.61 9.88
N LEU A 440 13.00 -9.03 9.32
CA LEU A 440 14.28 -8.32 9.44
C LEU A 440 14.20 -6.89 8.91
N ASN A 441 13.51 -6.67 7.79
CA ASN A 441 13.33 -5.35 7.19
C ASN A 441 12.37 -4.45 7.98
N SER A 442 11.55 -5.03 8.88
CA SER A 442 10.57 -4.32 9.68
C SER A 442 11.09 -3.92 11.07
N ILE A 443 12.31 -4.34 11.46
CA ILE A 443 12.88 -4.03 12.78
C ILE A 443 13.52 -2.65 12.76
N GLU A 444 13.03 -1.75 13.60
CA GLU A 444 13.62 -0.45 13.87
C GLU A 444 14.00 -0.32 15.35
N PRO A 445 15.02 0.51 15.68
CA PRO A 445 15.26 0.85 17.08
C PRO A 445 13.99 1.42 17.70
N GLY A 446 13.57 0.90 18.86
CA GLY A 446 12.44 1.46 19.58
C GLY A 446 12.73 2.89 20.04
N GLU A 447 11.75 3.74 20.04
CA GLU A 447 11.83 5.06 20.67
C GLU A 447 12.04 4.83 22.18
N LYS A 448 13.18 5.32 22.69
CA LYS A 448 13.49 5.27 24.12
C LYS A 448 12.73 6.35 24.86
#